data_79acaa40b7eaf7cab1b583072ea6dd58
#
_entry.id   79acaa40b7eaf7cab1b583072ea6dd58
#
_cell.length_a   1.000
_cell.length_b   1.000
_cell.length_c   1.000
_cell.angle_alpha   90.00
_cell.angle_beta   90.00
_cell.angle_gamma   90.00
#
_symmetry.space_group_name_H-M   'P 1'
#
loop_
_entity.id
_entity.type
_entity.pdbx_description
1 polymer ?
#
loop_
_entity_poly.entity_id
_entity_poly.type
_entity_poly.pdbx_seq_one_letter_code
_entity_poly.pdbx_strand_id
1 'polypeptide(L)'
;MLISKHVACVEIGGIAISLSTSDKVFFDLLMARYAGFLSRSQAEFQLEFEIVEAKQATDDDVRVSCDGAEWQITRGDFLARWNARTKQGFVHQNANPYSLDAVLRILHSLILAEQGGFLLHAASGICDGSAYVFSGVSGAGKTTMTRIAPHDVTLLTDEISYVRRLDEGYFAFGTPFAGELAKAGENCSAPISCLFFLEKGPENRIDEIPAAEAVRRLMRNILFFAEDPALVEKLLAAACDFVHRVPVRRLTFYPDGRVWDSVREFEEVAVHA
;
A
#
# COMPACT_ATOMS: atom_id res chain seq x y z
N MET A 1 16.50 -18.61 -31.51
CA MET A 1 15.18 -19.01 -31.02
C MET A 1 14.62 -17.84 -30.25
N LEU A 2 13.50 -17.25 -30.63
CA LEU A 2 12.82 -16.24 -29.82
C LEU A 2 12.24 -16.98 -28.62
N ILE A 3 12.76 -16.67 -27.43
CA ILE A 3 12.21 -17.19 -26.17
C ILE A 3 10.83 -16.54 -26.01
N SER A 4 9.78 -17.36 -25.94
CA SER A 4 8.42 -16.87 -25.70
C SER A 4 8.33 -16.29 -24.31
N LYS A 5 7.95 -15.01 -24.18
CA LYS A 5 7.69 -14.36 -22.89
C LYS A 5 6.23 -14.61 -22.48
N HIS A 6 6.04 -14.94 -21.23
CA HIS A 6 4.74 -14.93 -20.55
C HIS A 6 4.49 -13.52 -20.03
N VAL A 7 3.26 -13.01 -20.20
CA VAL A 7 2.89 -11.64 -19.81
C VAL A 7 1.60 -11.65 -19.03
N ALA A 8 1.57 -10.94 -17.92
CA ALA A 8 0.37 -10.66 -17.13
C ALA A 8 0.28 -9.16 -16.83
N CYS A 9 -0.92 -8.63 -16.73
CA CYS A 9 -1.16 -7.29 -16.26
C CYS A 9 -1.73 -7.37 -14.83
N VAL A 10 -1.07 -6.71 -13.89
CA VAL A 10 -1.50 -6.58 -12.49
C VAL A 10 -1.87 -5.12 -12.25
N GLU A 11 -3.06 -4.88 -11.68
CA GLU A 11 -3.56 -3.54 -11.37
C GLU A 11 -3.74 -3.40 -9.87
N ILE A 12 -2.97 -2.50 -9.26
CA ILE A 12 -3.03 -2.20 -7.83
C ILE A 12 -3.29 -0.70 -7.68
N GLY A 13 -4.33 -0.35 -6.95
CA GLY A 13 -4.68 1.05 -6.75
C GLY A 13 -5.05 1.78 -8.04
N GLY A 14 -5.59 1.08 -9.06
CA GLY A 14 -5.90 1.65 -10.37
C GLY A 14 -4.64 1.97 -11.21
N ILE A 15 -3.47 1.44 -10.85
CA ILE A 15 -2.24 1.53 -11.63
C ILE A 15 -1.92 0.16 -12.21
N ALA A 16 -2.02 0.06 -13.54
CA ALA A 16 -1.81 -1.18 -14.27
C ALA A 16 -0.34 -1.34 -14.68
N ILE A 17 0.28 -2.45 -14.28
CA ILE A 17 1.68 -2.80 -14.59
C ILE A 17 1.70 -4.11 -15.37
N SER A 18 2.33 -4.10 -16.53
CA SER A 18 2.63 -5.31 -17.29
C SER A 18 3.87 -6.00 -16.72
N LEU A 19 3.72 -7.23 -16.27
CA LEU A 19 4.80 -8.07 -15.75
C LEU A 19 5.10 -9.16 -16.78
N SER A 20 6.36 -9.28 -17.20
CA SER A 20 6.77 -10.26 -18.20
C SER A 20 7.97 -11.08 -17.73
N THR A 21 8.01 -12.36 -18.09
CA THR A 21 9.13 -13.27 -17.80
C THR A 21 9.20 -14.39 -18.83
N SER A 22 10.37 -14.97 -19.02
CA SER A 22 10.54 -16.22 -19.79
C SER A 22 10.40 -17.48 -18.93
N ASP A 23 10.41 -17.34 -17.59
CA ASP A 23 10.28 -18.45 -16.66
C ASP A 23 8.81 -18.79 -16.40
N LYS A 24 8.38 -19.96 -16.88
CA LYS A 24 7.00 -20.41 -16.74
C LYS A 24 6.59 -20.69 -15.29
N VAL A 25 7.51 -21.23 -14.48
CA VAL A 25 7.21 -21.57 -13.09
C VAL A 25 6.99 -20.29 -12.27
N PHE A 26 7.85 -19.30 -12.47
CA PHE A 26 7.70 -18.00 -11.87
C PHE A 26 6.43 -17.29 -12.34
N PHE A 27 6.10 -17.40 -13.63
CA PHE A 27 4.84 -16.85 -14.17
C PHE A 27 3.61 -17.44 -13.49
N ASP A 28 3.56 -18.78 -13.30
CA ASP A 28 2.44 -19.42 -12.61
C ASP A 28 2.32 -19.00 -11.16
N LEU A 29 3.45 -18.82 -10.48
CA LEU A 29 3.50 -18.27 -9.13
C LEU A 29 2.94 -16.83 -9.08
N LEU A 30 3.33 -15.98 -10.02
CA LEU A 30 2.83 -14.61 -10.17
C LEU A 30 1.31 -14.60 -10.38
N MET A 31 0.81 -15.43 -11.32
CA MET A 31 -0.62 -15.55 -11.61
C MET A 31 -1.43 -15.97 -10.39
N ALA A 32 -0.93 -16.93 -9.61
CA ALA A 32 -1.58 -17.39 -8.39
C ALA A 32 -1.58 -16.31 -7.31
N ARG A 33 -0.44 -15.62 -7.11
CA ARG A 33 -0.30 -14.61 -6.05
C ARG A 33 -1.15 -13.37 -6.28
N TYR A 34 -1.27 -12.92 -7.52
CA TYR A 34 -2.03 -11.71 -7.89
C TYR A 34 -3.38 -12.00 -8.54
N ALA A 35 -3.95 -13.21 -8.35
CA ALA A 35 -5.18 -13.65 -9.01
C ALA A 35 -6.33 -12.63 -8.90
N GLY A 36 -6.54 -12.02 -7.73
CA GLY A 36 -7.56 -10.99 -7.50
C GLY A 36 -7.23 -9.61 -8.08
N PHE A 37 -6.01 -9.41 -8.58
CA PHE A 37 -5.50 -8.13 -9.09
C PHE A 37 -5.09 -8.19 -10.56
N LEU A 38 -5.41 -9.30 -11.26
CA LEU A 38 -5.20 -9.42 -12.70
C LEU A 38 -6.17 -8.51 -13.45
N SER A 39 -5.65 -7.77 -14.43
CA SER A 39 -6.42 -6.80 -15.20
C SER A 39 -6.24 -7.03 -16.71
N ARG A 40 -7.20 -6.54 -17.48
CA ARG A 40 -7.13 -6.41 -18.95
C ARG A 40 -6.92 -4.97 -19.39
N SER A 41 -6.72 -4.06 -18.45
CA SER A 41 -6.43 -2.66 -18.71
C SER A 41 -5.13 -2.52 -19.50
N GLN A 42 -5.03 -1.46 -20.28
CA GLN A 42 -3.76 -1.11 -20.92
C GLN A 42 -2.75 -0.75 -19.84
N ALA A 43 -1.65 -1.50 -19.79
CA ALA A 43 -0.61 -1.26 -18.79
C ALA A 43 0.06 0.11 -19.01
N GLU A 44 0.13 0.87 -17.97
CA GLU A 44 0.83 2.16 -17.92
C GLU A 44 2.34 1.96 -17.77
N PHE A 45 2.72 0.90 -17.07
CA PHE A 45 4.10 0.56 -16.70
C PHE A 45 4.45 -0.86 -17.15
N GLN A 46 5.74 -1.12 -17.33
CA GLN A 46 6.23 -2.43 -17.78
C GLN A 46 7.42 -2.87 -16.96
N LEU A 47 7.37 -4.09 -16.44
CA LEU A 47 8.49 -4.74 -15.74
C LEU A 47 8.80 -6.08 -16.38
N GLU A 48 10.05 -6.30 -16.71
CA GLU A 48 10.56 -7.58 -17.16
C GLU A 48 11.34 -8.26 -16.04
N PHE A 49 11.01 -9.52 -15.78
CA PHE A 49 11.65 -10.33 -14.74
C PHE A 49 12.56 -11.39 -15.37
N GLU A 50 13.81 -11.37 -14.98
CA GLU A 50 14.76 -12.45 -15.21
C GLU A 50 14.99 -13.19 -13.90
N ILE A 51 14.71 -14.51 -13.91
CA ILE A 51 14.89 -15.35 -12.75
C ILE A 51 16.31 -15.87 -12.75
N VAL A 52 17.03 -15.57 -11.68
CA VAL A 52 18.43 -15.93 -11.46
C VAL A 52 18.56 -16.73 -10.17
N GLU A 53 19.54 -17.62 -10.12
CA GLU A 53 19.94 -18.24 -8.86
C GLU A 53 20.68 -17.21 -8.02
N ALA A 54 19.93 -16.44 -7.22
CA ALA A 54 20.52 -15.49 -6.28
C ALA A 54 21.04 -16.24 -5.04
N LYS A 55 22.22 -15.88 -4.57
CA LYS A 55 22.69 -16.32 -3.24
C LYS A 55 21.70 -15.78 -2.22
N GLN A 56 21.28 -16.63 -1.26
CA GLN A 56 20.52 -16.14 -0.11
C GLN A 56 21.30 -15.00 0.54
N ALA A 57 20.75 -13.82 0.50
CA ALA A 57 21.39 -12.67 1.08
C ALA A 57 21.26 -12.71 2.60
N THR A 58 22.33 -12.32 3.24
CA THR A 58 22.39 -12.09 4.69
C THR A 58 22.01 -10.65 5.05
N ASP A 59 21.82 -9.79 4.05
CA ASP A 59 21.49 -8.37 4.22
C ASP A 59 20.10 -8.10 3.63
N ASP A 60 19.14 -7.80 4.49
CA ASP A 60 17.76 -7.51 4.13
C ASP A 60 17.49 -6.00 3.89
N ASP A 61 18.55 -5.17 3.97
CA ASP A 61 18.40 -3.73 3.78
C ASP A 61 18.11 -3.38 2.32
N VAL A 62 16.99 -2.71 2.13
CA VAL A 62 16.61 -2.13 0.83
C VAL A 62 17.42 -0.86 0.60
N ARG A 63 18.08 -0.77 -0.55
CA ARG A 63 18.77 0.44 -1.01
C ARG A 63 18.11 0.94 -2.28
N VAL A 64 17.74 2.20 -2.29
CA VAL A 64 17.14 2.87 -3.44
C VAL A 64 17.97 4.09 -3.79
N SER A 65 18.45 4.14 -5.03
CA SER A 65 19.22 5.27 -5.55
C SER A 65 18.64 5.73 -6.88
N CYS A 66 18.86 7.01 -7.20
CA CYS A 66 18.38 7.62 -8.43
C CYS A 66 19.52 8.35 -9.13
N ASP A 67 19.59 8.21 -10.45
CA ASP A 67 20.45 9.00 -11.34
C ASP A 67 19.58 9.51 -12.50
N GLY A 68 19.20 10.78 -12.44
CA GLY A 68 18.25 11.37 -13.38
C GLY A 68 16.87 10.71 -13.34
N ALA A 69 16.51 9.95 -14.37
CA ALA A 69 15.25 9.21 -14.43
C ALA A 69 15.40 7.73 -14.09
N GLU A 70 16.61 7.26 -13.88
CA GLU A 70 16.93 5.85 -13.62
C GLU A 70 16.97 5.59 -12.12
N TRP A 71 16.08 4.74 -11.66
CA TRP A 71 16.04 4.23 -10.30
C TRP A 71 16.68 2.86 -10.24
N GLN A 72 17.52 2.65 -9.25
CA GLN A 72 18.08 1.35 -8.91
C GLN A 72 17.62 0.96 -7.52
N ILE A 73 17.03 -0.22 -7.41
CA ILE A 73 16.50 -0.76 -6.17
C ILE A 73 17.20 -2.09 -5.92
N THR A 74 17.85 -2.22 -4.79
CA THR A 74 18.59 -3.45 -4.43
C THR A 74 18.21 -3.91 -3.03
N ARG A 75 18.13 -5.21 -2.91
CA ARG A 75 18.16 -5.98 -1.67
C ARG A 75 18.95 -7.24 -1.97
N GLY A 76 19.41 -7.95 -1.00
CA GLY A 76 20.25 -9.09 -1.26
C GLY A 76 19.67 -10.19 -2.18
N ASP A 77 18.36 -10.26 -2.34
CA ASP A 77 17.64 -11.25 -3.15
C ASP A 77 17.13 -10.72 -4.50
N PHE A 78 17.25 -9.41 -4.75
CA PHE A 78 16.88 -8.80 -6.03
C PHE A 78 17.68 -7.54 -6.38
N LEU A 79 17.75 -7.26 -7.69
CA LEU A 79 18.19 -6.02 -8.28
C LEU A 79 17.11 -5.57 -9.28
N ALA A 80 16.48 -4.43 -9.05
CA ALA A 80 15.57 -3.82 -10.01
C ALA A 80 16.12 -2.50 -10.53
N ARG A 81 15.92 -2.23 -11.81
CA ARG A 81 16.16 -0.95 -12.47
C ARG A 81 14.85 -0.47 -13.05
N TRP A 82 14.58 0.79 -12.87
CA TRP A 82 13.34 1.42 -13.28
C TRP A 82 13.62 2.79 -13.89
N ASN A 83 13.09 3.04 -15.09
CA ASN A 83 13.16 4.35 -15.70
C ASN A 83 11.80 5.05 -15.59
N ALA A 84 11.74 6.12 -14.79
CA ALA A 84 10.51 6.85 -14.53
C ALA A 84 9.96 7.59 -15.76
N ARG A 85 10.81 7.91 -16.74
CA ARG A 85 10.40 8.61 -17.97
C ARG A 85 9.81 7.66 -19.01
N THR A 86 10.45 6.52 -19.24
CA THR A 86 9.98 5.48 -20.19
C THR A 86 8.94 4.58 -19.57
N LYS A 87 8.79 4.57 -18.24
CA LYS A 87 7.90 3.71 -17.45
C LYS A 87 8.21 2.22 -17.66
N GLN A 88 9.47 1.91 -17.87
CA GLN A 88 9.98 0.55 -18.09
C GLN A 88 11.01 0.18 -17.04
N GLY A 89 11.00 -1.07 -16.64
CA GLY A 89 11.95 -1.58 -15.67
C GLY A 89 12.34 -3.01 -15.95
N PHE A 90 13.44 -3.41 -15.33
CA PHE A 90 14.02 -4.74 -15.42
C PHE A 90 14.40 -5.23 -14.02
N VAL A 91 14.05 -6.46 -13.70
CA VAL A 91 14.22 -7.06 -12.37
C VAL A 91 14.95 -8.39 -12.49
N HIS A 92 16.09 -8.49 -11.83
CA HIS A 92 16.77 -9.76 -11.56
C HIS A 92 16.44 -10.21 -10.15
N GLN A 93 15.81 -11.36 -9.98
CA GLN A 93 15.51 -11.92 -8.67
C GLN A 93 15.48 -13.45 -8.70
N ASN A 94 15.51 -14.08 -7.54
CA ASN A 94 15.18 -15.49 -7.43
C ASN A 94 13.67 -15.73 -7.59
N ALA A 95 13.25 -16.99 -7.74
CA ALA A 95 11.85 -17.38 -7.85
C ALA A 95 11.13 -17.28 -6.49
N ASN A 96 11.18 -16.11 -5.86
CA ASN A 96 10.62 -15.85 -4.54
C ASN A 96 9.46 -14.83 -4.64
N PRO A 97 8.24 -15.17 -4.21
CA PRO A 97 7.09 -14.27 -4.24
C PRO A 97 7.27 -13.05 -3.33
N TYR A 98 8.02 -13.16 -2.24
CA TYR A 98 8.27 -12.03 -1.33
C TYR A 98 9.21 -10.98 -1.93
N SER A 99 10.14 -11.40 -2.82
CA SER A 99 10.98 -10.47 -3.59
C SER A 99 10.14 -9.68 -4.57
N LEU A 100 9.21 -10.34 -5.26
CA LEU A 100 8.25 -9.70 -6.18
C LEU A 100 7.39 -8.66 -5.46
N ASP A 101 6.82 -9.01 -4.30
CA ASP A 101 6.04 -8.07 -3.48
C ASP A 101 6.89 -6.85 -3.06
N ALA A 102 8.14 -7.07 -2.64
CA ALA A 102 9.01 -5.98 -2.23
C ALA A 102 9.30 -5.02 -3.40
N VAL A 103 9.62 -5.54 -4.58
CA VAL A 103 9.83 -4.73 -5.78
C VAL A 103 8.59 -3.91 -6.11
N LEU A 104 7.40 -4.53 -6.13
CA LEU A 104 6.16 -3.81 -6.44
C LEU A 104 5.81 -2.76 -5.37
N ARG A 105 5.96 -3.06 -4.07
CA ARG A 105 5.76 -2.09 -2.98
C ARG A 105 6.65 -0.86 -3.15
N ILE A 106 7.95 -1.07 -3.41
CA ILE A 106 8.89 0.03 -3.59
C ILE A 106 8.54 0.84 -4.84
N LEU A 107 8.28 0.20 -5.97
CA LEU A 107 7.91 0.88 -7.20
C LEU A 107 6.63 1.69 -7.03
N HIS A 108 5.58 1.10 -6.43
CA HIS A 108 4.34 1.83 -6.14
C HIS A 108 4.56 3.00 -5.18
N SER A 109 5.46 2.90 -4.20
CA SER A 109 5.78 4.02 -3.32
C SER A 109 6.40 5.21 -4.07
N LEU A 110 7.26 4.94 -5.07
CA LEU A 110 7.85 5.98 -5.93
C LEU A 110 6.80 6.62 -6.84
N ILE A 111 5.96 5.81 -7.49
CA ILE A 111 4.89 6.29 -8.37
C ILE A 111 3.89 7.15 -7.59
N LEU A 112 3.46 6.68 -6.41
CA LEU A 112 2.50 7.41 -5.58
C LEU A 112 3.06 8.75 -5.08
N ALA A 113 4.32 8.79 -4.68
CA ALA A 113 4.97 10.04 -4.25
C ALA A 113 4.92 11.12 -5.34
N GLU A 114 5.04 10.74 -6.62
CA GLU A 114 4.90 11.64 -7.77
C GLU A 114 3.44 12.07 -8.01
N GLN A 115 2.46 11.23 -7.63
CA GLN A 115 1.04 11.44 -7.90
C GLN A 115 0.25 12.00 -6.70
N GLY A 116 0.91 12.41 -5.63
CA GLY A 116 0.25 12.95 -4.43
C GLY A 116 -0.42 11.89 -3.53
N GLY A 117 -0.04 10.61 -3.68
CA GLY A 117 -0.47 9.51 -2.84
C GLY A 117 0.68 8.92 -2.03
N PHE A 118 0.39 7.84 -1.30
CA PHE A 118 1.40 7.12 -0.51
C PHE A 118 0.91 5.71 -0.11
N LEU A 119 1.87 4.84 0.19
CA LEU A 119 1.65 3.60 0.93
C LEU A 119 1.76 3.88 2.42
N LEU A 120 0.84 3.34 3.20
CA LEU A 120 0.79 3.57 4.65
C LEU A 120 0.81 2.23 5.39
N HIS A 121 1.63 2.10 6.41
CA HIS A 121 1.57 0.96 7.33
C HIS A 121 0.29 1.05 8.17
N ALA A 122 -0.79 0.52 7.62
CA ALA A 122 -2.13 0.62 8.14
C ALA A 122 -2.99 -0.54 7.62
N ALA A 123 -3.96 -0.96 8.42
CA ALA A 123 -5.09 -1.73 7.95
C ALA A 123 -6.16 -0.81 7.38
N SER A 124 -6.98 -1.28 6.44
CA SER A 124 -8.13 -0.54 5.96
C SER A 124 -9.26 -1.44 5.50
N GLY A 125 -10.49 -0.92 5.59
CA GLY A 125 -11.70 -1.60 5.16
C GLY A 125 -12.78 -0.60 4.76
N ILE A 126 -13.73 -1.08 3.95
CA ILE A 126 -14.90 -0.32 3.51
C ILE A 126 -16.09 -0.74 4.37
N CYS A 127 -16.75 0.24 4.95
CA CYS A 127 -18.00 0.10 5.67
C CYS A 127 -18.98 1.15 5.14
N ASP A 128 -20.20 0.77 4.79
CA ASP A 128 -21.25 1.67 4.31
C ASP A 128 -20.83 2.59 3.15
N GLY A 129 -19.96 2.08 2.27
CA GLY A 129 -19.46 2.80 1.08
C GLY A 129 -18.26 3.71 1.33
N SER A 130 -17.81 3.87 2.57
CA SER A 130 -16.69 4.70 2.99
C SER A 130 -15.52 3.87 3.48
N ALA A 131 -14.28 4.28 3.17
CA ALA A 131 -13.08 3.63 3.66
C ALA A 131 -12.61 4.21 4.99
N TYR A 132 -12.26 3.33 5.91
CA TYR A 132 -11.62 3.64 7.17
C TYR A 132 -10.22 3.07 7.22
N VAL A 133 -9.26 3.90 7.62
CA VAL A 133 -7.84 3.55 7.67
C VAL A 133 -7.38 3.53 9.12
N PHE A 134 -6.75 2.43 9.54
CA PHE A 134 -6.30 2.20 10.93
C PHE A 134 -4.78 2.06 10.97
N SER A 135 -4.10 3.10 11.44
CA SER A 135 -2.64 3.15 11.51
C SER A 135 -2.13 3.21 12.95
N GLY A 136 -0.86 2.97 13.15
CA GLY A 136 -0.21 3.02 14.45
C GLY A 136 1.07 2.20 14.48
N VAL A 137 1.79 2.32 15.59
CA VAL A 137 3.03 1.57 15.83
C VAL A 137 2.81 0.05 15.79
N SER A 138 3.89 -0.72 15.70
CA SER A 138 3.78 -2.18 15.81
C SER A 138 3.07 -2.56 17.11
N GLY A 139 2.13 -3.51 17.02
CA GLY A 139 1.33 -3.93 18.17
C GLY A 139 0.18 -2.99 18.57
N ALA A 140 -0.06 -1.88 17.86
CA ALA A 140 -1.18 -0.96 18.16
C ALA A 140 -2.57 -1.59 17.99
N GLY A 141 -2.69 -2.66 17.19
CA GLY A 141 -3.93 -3.41 17.02
C GLY A 141 -4.52 -3.37 15.61
N LYS A 142 -3.74 -3.02 14.58
CA LYS A 142 -4.19 -3.03 13.18
C LYS A 142 -4.82 -4.35 12.76
N THR A 143 -4.09 -5.46 12.96
CA THR A 143 -4.59 -6.82 12.68
C THR A 143 -5.78 -7.19 13.56
N THR A 144 -5.88 -6.65 14.78
CA THR A 144 -7.04 -6.83 15.63
C THR A 144 -8.28 -6.19 15.02
N MET A 145 -8.18 -4.94 14.53
CA MET A 145 -9.30 -4.27 13.88
C MET A 145 -9.85 -5.06 12.69
N THR A 146 -8.97 -5.67 11.89
CA THR A 146 -9.40 -6.51 10.76
C THR A 146 -10.02 -7.85 11.19
N ARG A 147 -9.51 -8.46 12.28
CA ARG A 147 -10.06 -9.73 12.80
C ARG A 147 -11.45 -9.59 13.41
N ILE A 148 -11.72 -8.46 14.04
CA ILE A 148 -13.01 -8.19 14.71
C ILE A 148 -13.96 -7.38 13.82
N ALA A 149 -13.60 -7.15 12.54
CA ALA A 149 -14.45 -6.47 11.61
C ALA A 149 -15.75 -7.25 11.37
N PRO A 150 -16.90 -6.58 11.36
CA PRO A 150 -18.18 -7.18 10.98
C PRO A 150 -18.14 -7.78 9.58
N HIS A 151 -19.04 -8.73 9.29
CA HIS A 151 -19.07 -9.44 8.01
C HIS A 151 -19.41 -8.55 6.80
N ASP A 152 -20.03 -7.41 7.03
CA ASP A 152 -20.39 -6.41 6.02
C ASP A 152 -19.26 -5.42 5.73
N VAL A 153 -18.13 -5.52 6.44
CA VAL A 153 -16.92 -4.74 6.14
C VAL A 153 -16.10 -5.46 5.08
N THR A 154 -15.86 -4.78 3.96
CA THR A 154 -14.96 -5.25 2.92
C THR A 154 -13.52 -4.92 3.28
N LEU A 155 -12.68 -5.92 3.49
CA LEU A 155 -11.27 -5.73 3.84
C LEU A 155 -10.45 -5.30 2.61
N LEU A 156 -9.80 -4.15 2.69
CA LEU A 156 -8.85 -3.66 1.69
C LEU A 156 -7.42 -4.15 1.95
N THR A 157 -7.00 -4.16 3.19
CA THR A 157 -5.70 -4.70 3.63
C THR A 157 -5.63 -4.80 5.16
N ASP A 158 -4.77 -5.68 5.65
CA ASP A 158 -4.42 -5.78 7.08
C ASP A 158 -3.05 -5.17 7.42
N GLU A 159 -2.26 -4.74 6.41
CA GLU A 159 -0.87 -4.29 6.62
C GLU A 159 -0.50 -3.00 5.89
N ILE A 160 -0.80 -2.91 4.56
CA ILE A 160 -0.35 -1.80 3.72
C ILE A 160 -1.52 -1.17 2.99
N SER A 161 -2.03 -0.07 3.52
CA SER A 161 -3.06 0.72 2.88
C SER A 161 -2.48 1.54 1.72
N TYR A 162 -3.16 1.48 0.58
CA TYR A 162 -2.81 2.18 -0.63
C TYR A 162 -3.68 3.42 -0.74
N VAL A 163 -3.09 4.60 -0.58
CA VAL A 163 -3.80 5.87 -0.54
C VAL A 163 -3.47 6.67 -1.80
N ARG A 164 -4.51 7.05 -2.55
CA ARG A 164 -4.39 7.93 -3.73
C ARG A 164 -5.24 9.16 -3.59
N ARG A 165 -4.70 10.26 -4.12
CA ARG A 165 -5.49 11.44 -4.40
C ARG A 165 -6.07 11.32 -5.80
N LEU A 166 -7.40 11.40 -5.90
CA LEU A 166 -8.16 11.53 -7.14
C LEU A 166 -8.81 12.91 -7.17
N ASP A 167 -9.51 13.23 -8.26
CA ASP A 167 -10.17 14.55 -8.41
C ASP A 167 -11.21 14.80 -7.30
N GLU A 168 -11.93 13.74 -6.88
CA GLU A 168 -12.96 13.79 -5.85
C GLU A 168 -12.41 13.78 -4.41
N GLY A 169 -11.13 13.50 -4.20
CA GLY A 169 -10.50 13.44 -2.88
C GLY A 169 -9.54 12.27 -2.70
N TYR A 170 -9.37 11.84 -1.45
CA TYR A 170 -8.50 10.70 -1.13
C TYR A 170 -9.29 9.40 -1.06
N PHE A 171 -8.75 8.38 -1.72
CA PHE A 171 -9.32 7.03 -1.77
C PHE A 171 -8.34 6.02 -1.19
N ALA A 172 -8.89 5.02 -0.48
CA ALA A 172 -8.16 3.83 -0.12
C ALA A 172 -8.47 2.70 -1.11
N PHE A 173 -7.44 1.97 -1.51
CA PHE A 173 -7.54 0.86 -2.44
C PHE A 173 -7.08 -0.44 -1.76
N GLY A 174 -7.69 -1.54 -2.16
CA GLY A 174 -7.23 -2.86 -1.77
C GLY A 174 -5.87 -3.21 -2.34
N THR A 175 -5.12 -4.04 -1.61
CA THR A 175 -3.79 -4.47 -2.00
C THR A 175 -3.62 -5.99 -1.94
N PRO A 176 -2.77 -6.56 -2.80
CA PRO A 176 -2.39 -7.97 -2.73
C PRO A 176 -1.38 -8.26 -1.62
N PHE A 177 -0.87 -7.22 -0.94
CA PHE A 177 0.20 -7.32 0.03
C PHE A 177 -0.35 -7.82 1.37
N ALA A 178 -0.31 -9.14 1.54
CA ALA A 178 -0.81 -9.79 2.75
C ALA A 178 0.11 -9.54 3.94
N GLY A 179 -0.50 -9.22 5.09
CA GLY A 179 0.16 -9.12 6.39
C GLY A 179 0.03 -10.40 7.22
N GLU A 180 -0.17 -10.26 8.52
CA GLU A 180 -0.31 -11.39 9.46
C GLU A 180 -1.50 -12.31 9.16
N LEU A 181 -2.56 -11.79 8.52
CA LEU A 181 -3.72 -12.62 8.14
C LEU A 181 -3.45 -13.51 6.94
N ALA A 182 -2.31 -13.34 6.25
CA ALA A 182 -1.92 -14.06 5.05
C ALA A 182 -3.03 -14.05 3.95
N LYS A 183 -3.85 -13.01 3.92
CA LYS A 183 -4.96 -12.82 2.98
C LYS A 183 -4.79 -11.51 2.23
N ALA A 184 -4.91 -11.57 0.90
CA ALA A 184 -4.99 -10.36 0.08
C ALA A 184 -6.29 -9.61 0.36
N GLY A 185 -6.26 -8.30 0.23
CA GLY A 185 -7.46 -7.47 0.23
C GLY A 185 -8.29 -7.64 -1.03
N GLU A 186 -9.53 -7.16 -0.98
CA GLU A 186 -10.38 -7.10 -2.17
C GLU A 186 -9.91 -5.98 -3.10
N ASN A 187 -9.85 -6.26 -4.42
CA ASN A 187 -9.44 -5.26 -5.41
C ASN A 187 -10.58 -4.26 -5.71
N CYS A 188 -10.85 -3.42 -4.75
CA CYS A 188 -11.84 -2.35 -4.83
C CYS A 188 -11.32 -1.11 -4.10
N SER A 189 -12.10 -0.02 -4.13
CA SER A 189 -11.74 1.24 -3.49
C SER A 189 -12.95 1.99 -2.99
N ALA A 190 -12.74 2.89 -2.03
CA ALA A 190 -13.74 3.83 -1.57
C ALA A 190 -13.07 5.15 -1.10
N PRO A 191 -13.83 6.27 -1.07
CA PRO A 191 -13.37 7.51 -0.48
C PRO A 191 -13.04 7.30 1.00
N ILE A 192 -11.96 7.92 1.48
CA ILE A 192 -11.54 7.81 2.87
C ILE A 192 -12.36 8.77 3.72
N SER A 193 -13.19 8.22 4.62
CA SER A 193 -13.96 9.00 5.59
C SER A 193 -13.10 9.44 6.78
N CYS A 194 -12.23 8.55 7.29
CA CYS A 194 -11.36 8.87 8.42
C CYS A 194 -10.09 8.00 8.45
N LEU A 195 -8.99 8.60 8.93
CA LEU A 195 -7.81 7.87 9.36
C LEU A 195 -7.75 7.88 10.89
N PHE A 196 -7.69 6.70 11.48
CA PHE A 196 -7.55 6.51 12.92
C PHE A 196 -6.14 6.08 13.30
N PHE A 197 -5.51 6.82 14.20
CA PHE A 197 -4.32 6.33 14.90
C PHE A 197 -4.76 5.54 16.14
N LEU A 198 -4.42 4.25 16.14
CA LEU A 198 -4.84 3.30 17.16
C LEU A 198 -4.04 3.41 18.44
N GLU A 199 -4.73 3.40 19.56
CA GLU A 199 -4.19 3.25 20.91
C GLU A 199 -5.04 2.21 21.67
N LYS A 200 -4.39 1.32 22.43
CA LYS A 200 -5.12 0.36 23.27
C LYS A 200 -5.61 1.02 24.54
N GLY A 201 -6.84 0.74 24.94
CA GLY A 201 -7.43 1.25 26.16
C GLY A 201 -8.59 0.40 26.68
N PRO A 202 -9.14 0.75 27.84
CA PRO A 202 -10.23 0.00 28.47
C PRO A 202 -11.60 0.31 27.85
N GLU A 203 -11.70 1.32 27.00
CA GLU A 203 -12.93 1.82 26.39
C GLU A 203 -12.71 2.24 24.95
N ASN A 204 -13.80 2.33 24.18
CA ASN A 204 -13.78 2.87 22.83
C ASN A 204 -14.01 4.38 22.89
N ARG A 205 -13.04 5.17 22.39
CA ARG A 205 -13.13 6.63 22.36
C ARG A 205 -12.41 7.19 21.15
N ILE A 206 -13.05 8.13 20.46
CA ILE A 206 -12.49 8.88 19.35
C ILE A 206 -12.18 10.29 19.81
N ASP A 207 -10.91 10.69 19.70
CA ASP A 207 -10.44 12.01 20.08
C ASP A 207 -9.85 12.75 18.87
N GLU A 208 -9.96 14.07 18.89
CA GLU A 208 -9.24 14.92 17.97
C GLU A 208 -7.74 14.91 18.25
N ILE A 209 -6.94 15.08 17.21
CA ILE A 209 -5.51 15.34 17.35
C ILE A 209 -5.13 16.59 16.56
N PRO A 210 -4.17 17.39 17.05
CA PRO A 210 -3.70 18.57 16.34
C PRO A 210 -3.13 18.21 14.96
N ALA A 211 -3.40 19.03 13.93
CA ALA A 211 -2.97 18.77 12.55
C ALA A 211 -1.45 18.50 12.44
N ALA A 212 -0.62 19.27 13.16
CA ALA A 212 0.82 19.04 13.15
C ALA A 212 1.23 17.68 13.74
N GLU A 213 0.50 17.18 14.73
CA GLU A 213 0.69 15.85 15.28
C GLU A 213 0.22 14.78 14.27
N ALA A 214 -0.93 15.00 13.64
CA ALA A 214 -1.46 14.11 12.61
C ALA A 214 -0.46 13.93 11.46
N VAL A 215 0.10 15.02 10.91
CA VAL A 215 1.13 14.96 9.87
C VAL A 215 2.37 14.20 10.35
N ARG A 216 2.86 14.48 11.55
CA ARG A 216 4.03 13.80 12.11
C ARG A 216 3.80 12.29 12.29
N ARG A 217 2.61 11.89 12.79
CA ARG A 217 2.24 10.47 12.93
C ARG A 217 2.08 9.81 11.57
N LEU A 218 1.47 10.50 10.60
CA LEU A 218 1.30 10.01 9.24
C LEU A 218 2.65 9.75 8.58
N MET A 219 3.56 10.73 8.57
CA MET A 219 4.90 10.61 7.99
C MET A 219 5.71 9.45 8.56
N ARG A 220 5.55 9.11 9.84
CA ARG A 220 6.23 7.98 10.48
C ARG A 220 5.71 6.61 10.03
N ASN A 221 4.52 6.55 9.46
CA ASN A 221 3.87 5.32 9.03
C ASN A 221 3.79 5.21 7.50
N ILE A 222 4.17 6.26 6.75
CA ILE A 222 4.33 6.18 5.30
C ILE A 222 5.50 5.26 4.97
N LEU A 223 5.26 4.31 4.08
CA LEU A 223 6.28 3.42 3.54
C LEU A 223 6.94 4.09 2.34
N PHE A 224 8.15 4.55 2.54
CA PHE A 224 8.97 5.16 1.51
C PHE A 224 10.42 4.75 1.67
N PHE A 225 11.07 4.40 0.57
CA PHE A 225 12.36 3.71 0.59
C PHE A 225 13.48 4.53 -0.05
N ALA A 226 13.17 5.65 -0.69
CA ALA A 226 14.17 6.49 -1.36
C ALA A 226 14.58 7.67 -0.48
N GLU A 227 15.85 8.04 -0.55
CA GLU A 227 16.42 9.22 0.12
C GLU A 227 16.46 10.43 -0.83
N ASP A 228 15.55 10.50 -1.80
CA ASP A 228 15.44 11.62 -2.74
C ASP A 228 14.73 12.81 -2.10
N PRO A 229 15.39 13.98 -1.92
CA PRO A 229 14.81 15.13 -1.24
C PRO A 229 13.55 15.67 -1.93
N ALA A 230 13.50 15.64 -3.28
CA ALA A 230 12.34 16.16 -4.02
C ALA A 230 11.10 15.27 -3.81
N LEU A 231 11.28 13.94 -3.78
CA LEU A 231 10.17 13.04 -3.47
C LEU A 231 9.75 13.12 -2.00
N VAL A 232 10.68 13.30 -1.07
CA VAL A 232 10.36 13.52 0.34
C VAL A 232 9.55 14.80 0.53
N GLU A 233 9.89 15.88 -0.18
CA GLU A 233 9.11 17.13 -0.18
C GLU A 233 7.69 16.90 -0.72
N LYS A 234 7.54 16.17 -1.83
CA LYS A 234 6.22 15.81 -2.39
C LYS A 234 5.39 14.98 -1.42
N LEU A 235 6.01 14.00 -0.74
CA LEU A 235 5.32 13.20 0.27
C LEU A 235 4.87 14.03 1.48
N LEU A 236 5.70 14.96 1.94
CA LEU A 236 5.31 15.87 3.02
C LEU A 236 4.14 16.76 2.59
N ALA A 237 4.18 17.31 1.38
CA ALA A 237 3.07 18.08 0.83
C ALA A 237 1.79 17.24 0.72
N ALA A 238 1.88 15.99 0.24
CA ALA A 238 0.75 15.07 0.18
C ALA A 238 0.20 14.73 1.57
N ALA A 239 1.06 14.54 2.56
CA ALA A 239 0.64 14.28 3.94
C ALA A 239 -0.07 15.49 4.57
N CYS A 240 0.40 16.71 4.30
CA CYS A 240 -0.25 17.94 4.76
C CYS A 240 -1.62 18.14 4.08
N ASP A 241 -1.71 17.94 2.74
CA ASP A 241 -2.97 18.02 2.00
C ASP A 241 -3.96 16.93 2.47
N PHE A 242 -3.49 15.71 2.72
CA PHE A 242 -4.31 14.63 3.26
C PHE A 242 -4.93 15.01 4.62
N VAL A 243 -4.12 15.47 5.57
CA VAL A 243 -4.58 15.87 6.92
C VAL A 243 -5.53 17.06 6.87
N HIS A 244 -5.39 17.93 5.85
CA HIS A 244 -6.31 19.06 5.64
C HIS A 244 -7.68 18.60 5.11
N ARG A 245 -7.74 17.53 4.31
CA ARG A 245 -8.97 17.08 3.61
C ARG A 245 -9.68 15.92 4.28
N VAL A 246 -8.92 15.05 4.94
CA VAL A 246 -9.42 13.82 5.56
C VAL A 246 -9.36 13.96 7.07
N PRO A 247 -10.46 13.73 7.79
CA PRO A 247 -10.45 13.67 9.24
C PRO A 247 -9.41 12.67 9.74
N VAL A 248 -8.53 13.12 10.63
CA VAL A 248 -7.54 12.27 11.30
C VAL A 248 -7.82 12.31 12.80
N ARG A 249 -8.02 11.14 13.41
CA ARG A 249 -8.44 11.00 14.81
C ARG A 249 -7.55 10.00 15.54
N ARG A 250 -7.58 10.06 16.84
CA ARG A 250 -7.07 9.00 17.71
C ARG A 250 -8.24 8.10 18.10
N LEU A 251 -8.09 6.81 17.89
CA LEU A 251 -9.04 5.80 18.33
C LEU A 251 -8.40 5.00 19.46
N THR A 252 -8.78 5.31 20.70
CA THR A 252 -8.53 4.44 21.83
C THR A 252 -9.58 3.35 21.79
N PHE A 253 -9.18 2.06 21.86
CA PHE A 253 -10.12 0.98 21.74
C PHE A 253 -9.82 -0.22 22.62
N TYR A 254 -10.88 -0.85 23.08
CA TYR A 254 -10.88 -2.20 23.62
C TYR A 254 -11.09 -3.20 22.49
N PRO A 255 -10.35 -4.33 22.43
CA PRO A 255 -10.34 -5.23 21.27
C PRO A 255 -11.57 -6.14 21.20
N ASP A 256 -12.75 -5.56 21.04
CA ASP A 256 -14.00 -6.25 20.72
C ASP A 256 -14.77 -5.56 19.58
N GLY A 257 -15.81 -6.23 19.07
CA GLY A 257 -16.57 -5.77 17.89
C GLY A 257 -17.24 -4.41 18.05
N ARG A 258 -17.51 -3.94 19.27
CA ARG A 258 -18.16 -2.66 19.55
C ARG A 258 -17.38 -1.44 19.07
N VAL A 259 -16.08 -1.59 18.83
CA VAL A 259 -15.26 -0.51 18.25
C VAL A 259 -15.78 -0.12 16.85
N TRP A 260 -16.30 -1.07 16.09
CA TRP A 260 -16.86 -0.78 14.77
C TRP A 260 -18.18 -0.02 14.84
N ASP A 261 -18.97 -0.19 15.91
CA ASP A 261 -20.15 0.63 16.16
C ASP A 261 -19.71 2.09 16.37
N SER A 262 -18.66 2.34 17.16
CA SER A 262 -18.10 3.69 17.36
C SER A 262 -17.56 4.31 16.06
N VAL A 263 -16.98 3.49 15.15
CA VAL A 263 -16.52 3.96 13.84
C VAL A 263 -17.69 4.40 12.96
N ARG A 264 -18.81 3.66 12.96
CA ARG A 264 -20.03 4.00 12.21
C ARG A 264 -20.71 5.26 12.76
N GLU A 265 -20.89 5.34 14.08
CA GLU A 265 -21.46 6.53 14.73
C GLU A 265 -20.68 7.81 14.43
N PHE A 266 -19.35 7.71 14.29
CA PHE A 266 -18.50 8.85 13.91
C PHE A 266 -18.87 9.41 12.53
N GLU A 267 -19.22 8.56 11.56
CA GLU A 267 -19.60 8.99 10.21
C GLU A 267 -20.94 9.73 10.21
N GLU A 268 -21.94 9.22 10.94
CA GLU A 268 -23.26 9.86 11.02
C GLU A 268 -23.17 11.29 11.58
N VAL A 269 -22.29 11.54 12.53
CA VAL A 269 -22.06 12.87 13.10
C VAL A 269 -21.31 13.77 12.12
N ALA A 270 -20.35 13.25 11.35
CA ALA A 270 -19.56 14.03 10.39
C ALA A 270 -20.36 14.47 9.16
N VAL A 271 -21.40 13.71 8.77
CA VAL A 271 -22.28 14.04 7.61
C VAL A 271 -23.31 15.11 7.99
N HIS A 272 -23.62 15.30 9.28
CA HIS A 272 -24.66 16.22 9.76
C HIS A 272 -24.08 17.50 10.41
N ALA A 273 -22.77 17.69 10.44
CA ALA A 273 -22.05 18.86 10.94
C ALA A 273 -21.53 19.74 9.80
#